data_aa693f7c72feb3757b36b90c3822e36f
#
_entry.id   aa693f7c72feb3757b36b90c3822e36f
#
_cell.length_a   1.000
_cell.length_b   1.000
_cell.length_c   1.000
_cell.angle_alpha   90.00
_cell.angle_beta   90.00
_cell.angle_gamma   90.00
#
_symmetry.space_group_name_H-M   'P 1'
#
loop_
_entity.id
_entity.type
_entity.pdbx_description
1 polymer ?
#
loop_
_entity_poly.entity_id
_entity_poly.type
_entity_poly.pdbx_seq_one_letter_code
_entity_poly.pdbx_strand_id
1 'polypeptide(L)'
;MSWICPHCGTTVTLQTSDTSDGSGTSIINTATDEQAIKILWSAIKCPSKSCGKFVLEVSAYFGIAERNINNIRNGRLKVDKARPVGLGNVRFEPRVGAPLSNHVPQVVKQDYEEACLIKDLSPKASATLCRRALQGMIRDYWQVIKPTLHEELDSIKARCDHDLFAAMMGLKGVGNIGAHPEKDINLIVDVEEGEVETLLELLRILDKEWYVARASRSSSLAAVKSLADNKAAAKAVMVAASHAPPSAP
;
A
#
# COMPACT_ATOMS: atom_id res chain seq x y z
N MET A 1 -3.11 -3.13 -22.45
CA MET A 1 -2.49 -4.07 -21.47
C MET A 1 -3.10 -3.80 -20.12
N SER A 2 -3.60 -4.81 -19.42
CA SER A 2 -4.13 -4.64 -18.05
C SER A 2 -2.97 -4.48 -17.07
N TRP A 3 -3.03 -3.49 -16.21
CA TRP A 3 -1.99 -3.18 -15.23
C TRP A 3 -2.62 -2.76 -13.89
N ILE A 4 -2.06 -3.24 -12.79
CA ILE A 4 -2.50 -2.88 -11.45
C ILE A 4 -1.58 -1.78 -10.94
N CYS A 5 -2.15 -0.62 -10.63
CA CYS A 5 -1.38 0.50 -10.12
C CYS A 5 -0.91 0.21 -8.69
N PRO A 6 0.41 0.24 -8.41
CA PRO A 6 0.94 -0.02 -7.08
C PRO A 6 0.59 1.09 -6.06
N HIS A 7 0.19 2.27 -6.55
CA HIS A 7 -0.17 3.39 -5.68
C HIS A 7 -1.62 3.36 -5.17
N CYS A 8 -2.55 2.87 -5.99
CA CYS A 8 -3.98 2.90 -5.66
C CYS A 8 -4.67 1.53 -5.73
N GLY A 9 -3.94 0.49 -6.13
CA GLY A 9 -4.47 -0.87 -6.27
C GLY A 9 -5.51 -1.05 -7.38
N THR A 10 -5.81 -0.01 -8.16
CA THR A 10 -6.82 -0.08 -9.22
C THR A 10 -6.26 -0.78 -10.45
N THR A 11 -6.99 -1.75 -10.97
CA THR A 11 -6.69 -2.36 -12.27
C THR A 11 -7.12 -1.40 -13.38
N VAL A 12 -6.19 -1.01 -14.23
CA VAL A 12 -6.41 -0.07 -15.33
C VAL A 12 -5.92 -0.65 -16.64
N THR A 13 -6.46 -0.16 -17.75
CA THR A 13 -5.93 -0.46 -19.09
C THR A 13 -5.02 0.70 -19.50
N LEU A 14 -3.72 0.41 -19.68
CA LEU A 14 -2.74 1.39 -20.14
C LEU A 14 -2.90 1.67 -21.63
N GLN A 15 -2.85 2.95 -21.98
CA GLN A 15 -2.71 3.45 -23.35
C GLN A 15 -1.25 3.83 -23.62
N THR A 16 -0.90 4.06 -24.87
CA THR A 16 0.45 4.49 -25.28
C THR A 16 0.83 5.84 -24.65
N SER A 17 -0.16 6.71 -24.42
CA SER A 17 0.04 8.00 -23.73
C SER A 17 0.36 7.88 -22.23
N ASP A 18 0.10 6.72 -21.63
CA ASP A 18 0.34 6.49 -20.20
C ASP A 18 1.74 5.93 -19.94
N THR A 19 2.48 5.62 -21.00
CA THR A 19 3.81 5.01 -20.90
C THR A 19 4.84 5.81 -21.67
N SER A 20 6.04 5.88 -21.14
CA SER A 20 7.21 6.43 -21.80
C SER A 20 8.43 5.58 -21.47
N ASP A 21 9.27 5.32 -22.46
CA ASP A 21 10.49 4.55 -22.28
C ASP A 21 11.67 5.23 -22.96
N GLY A 22 12.87 4.88 -22.52
CA GLY A 22 14.07 5.41 -23.08
C GLY A 22 15.30 4.61 -22.69
N SER A 23 16.43 5.00 -23.27
CA SER A 23 17.72 4.39 -22.93
C SER A 23 18.84 5.39 -23.00
N GLY A 24 19.82 5.24 -22.12
CA GLY A 24 21.09 5.95 -22.14
C GLY A 24 22.25 4.98 -22.16
N THR A 25 23.38 5.40 -22.71
CA THR A 25 24.61 4.62 -22.71
C THR A 25 25.75 5.48 -22.19
N SER A 26 26.50 4.96 -21.24
CA SER A 26 27.74 5.56 -20.76
C SER A 26 28.90 4.61 -21.00
N ILE A 27 29.99 5.13 -21.53
CA ILE A 27 31.24 4.40 -21.72
C ILE A 27 32.15 4.75 -20.55
N ILE A 28 32.59 3.73 -19.81
CA ILE A 28 33.53 3.89 -18.71
C ILE A 28 34.85 3.29 -19.21
N ASN A 29 35.82 4.13 -19.42
CA ASN A 29 37.18 3.67 -19.78
C ASN A 29 37.89 3.21 -18.52
N THR A 30 38.19 1.91 -18.45
CA THR A 30 39.11 1.37 -17.46
C THR A 30 40.49 1.24 -18.13
N ALA A 31 41.55 1.13 -17.33
CA ALA A 31 42.92 1.05 -17.86
C ALA A 31 43.18 -0.18 -18.78
N THR A 32 42.31 -1.17 -18.75
CA THR A 32 42.47 -2.45 -19.47
C THR A 32 41.33 -2.76 -20.43
N ASP A 33 40.12 -2.23 -20.23
CA ASP A 33 38.94 -2.55 -21.04
C ASP A 33 37.99 -1.35 -21.20
N GLU A 34 37.42 -1.21 -22.39
CA GLU A 34 36.29 -0.32 -22.61
C GLU A 34 35.00 -1.00 -22.13
N GLN A 35 34.54 -0.61 -20.95
CA GLN A 35 33.26 -1.06 -20.44
C GLN A 35 32.17 -0.03 -20.72
N ALA A 36 31.04 -0.50 -21.19
CA ALA A 36 29.87 0.35 -21.39
C ALA A 36 28.76 -0.08 -20.47
N ILE A 37 28.06 0.90 -19.92
CA ILE A 37 26.83 0.67 -19.16
C ILE A 37 25.67 1.19 -19.99
N LYS A 38 24.69 0.33 -20.25
CA LYS A 38 23.42 0.74 -20.85
C LYS A 38 22.35 0.79 -19.77
N ILE A 39 21.74 1.96 -19.65
CA ILE A 39 20.60 2.20 -18.77
C ILE A 39 19.34 2.18 -19.63
N LEU A 40 18.36 1.37 -19.25
CA LEU A 40 17.03 1.37 -19.82
C LEU A 40 16.08 1.91 -18.73
N TRP A 41 15.14 2.73 -19.12
CA TRP A 41 14.09 3.18 -18.19
C TRP A 41 12.72 3.14 -18.87
N SER A 42 11.70 2.88 -18.08
CA SER A 42 10.30 3.02 -18.46
C SER A 42 9.53 3.74 -17.37
N ALA A 43 8.67 4.65 -17.75
CA ALA A 43 7.79 5.36 -16.84
C ALA A 43 6.33 5.05 -17.20
N ILE A 44 5.53 4.72 -16.20
CA ILE A 44 4.10 4.44 -16.33
C ILE A 44 3.34 5.43 -15.45
N LYS A 45 2.41 6.18 -16.05
CA LYS A 45 1.50 7.06 -15.31
C LYS A 45 0.16 6.36 -15.11
N CYS A 46 -0.33 6.32 -13.87
CA CYS A 46 -1.65 5.78 -13.59
C CYS A 46 -2.74 6.66 -14.25
N PRO A 47 -3.57 6.12 -15.16
CA PRO A 47 -4.62 6.88 -15.83
C PRO A 47 -5.83 7.16 -14.93
N SER A 48 -5.90 6.59 -13.72
CA SER A 48 -6.96 6.87 -12.77
C SER A 48 -6.93 8.35 -12.35
N LYS A 49 -8.06 9.06 -12.51
CA LYS A 49 -8.20 10.48 -12.17
C LYS A 49 -7.91 10.78 -10.70
N SER A 50 -8.16 9.82 -9.82
CA SER A 50 -7.91 9.94 -8.37
C SER A 50 -6.47 9.65 -7.98
N CYS A 51 -5.65 9.09 -8.88
CA CYS A 51 -4.28 8.68 -8.60
C CYS A 51 -3.25 9.54 -9.33
N GLY A 52 -3.15 9.43 -10.64
CA GLY A 52 -2.23 10.21 -11.50
C GLY A 52 -0.74 10.06 -11.20
N LYS A 53 -0.36 9.15 -10.31
CA LYS A 53 1.04 8.93 -9.87
C LYS A 53 1.84 8.14 -10.91
N PHE A 54 3.17 8.26 -10.85
CA PHE A 54 4.11 7.61 -11.75
C PHE A 54 4.78 6.41 -11.09
N VAL A 55 5.10 5.40 -11.91
CA VAL A 55 6.03 4.32 -11.61
C VAL A 55 7.20 4.45 -12.58
N LEU A 56 8.42 4.39 -12.08
CA LEU A 56 9.64 4.44 -12.88
C LEU A 56 10.41 3.14 -12.66
N GLU A 57 10.66 2.40 -13.73
CA GLU A 57 11.55 1.25 -13.73
C GLU A 57 12.87 1.63 -14.41
N VAL A 58 13.99 1.31 -13.76
CA VAL A 58 15.33 1.54 -14.32
C VAL A 58 16.11 0.23 -14.25
N SER A 59 16.66 -0.16 -15.38
CA SER A 59 17.52 -1.35 -15.51
C SER A 59 18.87 -0.94 -16.05
N ALA A 60 19.93 -1.43 -15.45
CA ALA A 60 21.29 -1.19 -15.93
C ALA A 60 21.98 -2.50 -16.32
N TYR A 61 22.66 -2.48 -17.46
CA TYR A 61 23.36 -3.64 -18.01
C TYR A 61 24.79 -3.29 -18.37
N PHE A 62 25.72 -4.19 -18.10
CA PHE A 62 27.05 -4.10 -18.70
C PHE A 62 26.98 -4.45 -20.18
N GLY A 63 27.64 -3.65 -20.98
CA GLY A 63 27.81 -3.87 -22.41
C GLY A 63 29.29 -3.92 -22.77
N ILE A 64 29.63 -4.71 -23.79
CA ILE A 64 30.93 -4.66 -24.45
C ILE A 64 30.80 -3.67 -25.57
N ALA A 65 31.66 -2.63 -25.60
CA ALA A 65 31.78 -1.75 -26.74
C ALA A 65 32.37 -2.52 -27.91
N GLU A 66 31.57 -2.96 -28.88
CA GLU A 66 32.11 -3.46 -30.13
C GLU A 66 32.78 -2.29 -30.85
N ARG A 67 34.13 -2.31 -30.89
CA ARG A 67 34.93 -1.38 -31.71
C ARG A 67 34.65 -1.62 -33.19
N ASN A 68 33.61 -1.02 -33.69
CA ASN A 68 33.47 -0.82 -35.11
C ASN A 68 33.76 0.66 -35.39
N ILE A 69 34.95 0.96 -35.90
CA ILE A 69 35.49 2.32 -36.11
C ILE A 69 34.54 3.21 -36.92
N ASN A 70 33.60 2.64 -37.66
CA ASN A 70 32.62 3.39 -38.46
C ASN A 70 31.30 3.69 -37.70
N ASN A 71 31.14 3.20 -36.48
CA ASN A 71 29.88 3.36 -35.72
C ASN A 71 30.03 4.18 -34.42
N ILE A 72 31.17 4.84 -34.19
CA ILE A 72 31.39 5.69 -32.99
C ILE A 72 30.40 6.84 -32.90
N ARG A 73 29.80 7.27 -34.01
CA ARG A 73 28.76 8.34 -34.03
C ARG A 73 27.33 7.81 -33.80
N ASN A 74 27.06 6.51 -33.95
CA ASN A 74 25.73 5.92 -33.83
C ASN A 74 25.70 4.74 -32.84
N GLY A 75 26.46 4.83 -31.78
CA GLY A 75 26.65 3.88 -30.67
C GLY A 75 25.60 2.76 -30.49
N ARG A 76 25.58 1.75 -31.38
CA ARG A 76 24.86 0.50 -31.13
C ARG A 76 25.73 -0.38 -30.27
N LEU A 77 25.59 -0.25 -28.96
CA LEU A 77 26.16 -1.20 -28.01
C LEU A 77 25.33 -2.49 -28.04
N LYS A 78 26.02 -3.61 -28.28
CA LYS A 78 25.46 -4.90 -27.95
C LYS A 78 25.43 -5.03 -26.42
N VAL A 79 24.23 -5.05 -25.85
CA VAL A 79 24.02 -5.24 -24.42
C VAL A 79 23.99 -6.73 -24.15
N ASP A 80 24.88 -7.20 -23.30
CA ASP A 80 24.76 -8.54 -22.73
C ASP A 80 23.70 -8.53 -21.63
N LYS A 81 22.46 -8.90 -21.99
CA LYS A 81 21.35 -9.02 -21.03
C LYS A 81 21.60 -10.11 -19.97
N ALA A 82 22.59 -10.96 -20.15
CA ALA A 82 22.97 -11.99 -19.19
C ALA A 82 23.88 -11.45 -18.07
N ARG A 83 24.36 -10.20 -18.16
CA ARG A 83 25.18 -9.55 -17.15
C ARG A 83 24.53 -8.25 -16.66
N PRO A 84 23.52 -8.31 -15.76
CA PRO A 84 23.04 -7.11 -15.11
C PRO A 84 24.15 -6.51 -14.24
N VAL A 85 24.27 -5.17 -14.27
CA VAL A 85 25.08 -4.47 -13.27
C VAL A 85 24.47 -4.78 -11.92
N GLY A 86 25.27 -5.11 -10.91
CA GLY A 86 24.86 -5.61 -9.59
C GLY A 86 23.83 -4.76 -8.79
N LEU A 87 23.27 -3.72 -9.40
CA LEU A 87 22.13 -2.95 -8.89
C LEU A 87 20.78 -3.59 -9.29
N GLY A 88 20.77 -4.64 -10.12
CA GLY A 88 19.54 -5.28 -10.60
C GLY A 88 18.60 -4.32 -11.31
N ASN A 89 17.35 -4.73 -11.46
CA ASN A 89 16.28 -3.84 -11.90
C ASN A 89 15.87 -2.98 -10.70
N VAL A 90 16.18 -1.70 -10.72
CA VAL A 90 15.70 -0.76 -9.71
C VAL A 90 14.35 -0.25 -10.17
N ARG A 91 13.31 -0.68 -9.51
CA ARG A 91 11.95 -0.19 -9.70
C ARG A 91 11.72 0.93 -8.69
N PHE A 92 11.64 2.15 -9.17
CA PHE A 92 11.20 3.28 -8.37
C PHE A 92 9.67 3.28 -8.34
N GLU A 93 9.13 2.33 -7.66
CA GLU A 93 7.77 2.45 -7.13
C GLU A 93 7.91 3.11 -5.77
N PRO A 94 7.02 4.00 -5.38
CA PRO A 94 6.82 4.19 -3.97
C PRO A 94 6.38 2.82 -3.48
N ARG A 95 7.23 2.18 -2.70
CA ARG A 95 7.00 0.86 -2.10
C ARG A 95 5.91 0.89 -1.03
N VAL A 96 5.05 1.90 -1.12
CA VAL A 96 3.85 2.01 -0.30
C VAL A 96 2.85 1.08 -0.94
N GLY A 97 2.58 -0.04 -0.32
CA GLY A 97 1.45 -0.92 -0.68
C GLY A 97 0.17 -0.11 -0.81
N ALA A 98 -0.91 -0.71 -1.32
CA ALA A 98 -2.20 -0.02 -1.42
C ALA A 98 -2.48 0.75 -0.10
N PRO A 99 -2.70 2.07 -0.14
CA PRO A 99 -2.81 2.87 1.06
C PRO A 99 -4.02 2.43 1.90
N LEU A 100 -3.89 2.51 3.21
CA LEU A 100 -5.04 2.36 4.10
C LEU A 100 -6.04 3.51 3.86
N SER A 101 -7.31 3.26 4.15
CA SER A 101 -8.39 4.23 3.97
C SER A 101 -8.17 5.50 4.81
N ASN A 102 -8.86 6.59 4.43
CA ASN A 102 -8.81 7.84 5.18
C ASN A 102 -9.52 7.76 6.54
N HIS A 103 -10.18 6.65 6.83
CA HIS A 103 -10.85 6.42 8.10
C HIS A 103 -9.93 5.88 9.19
N VAL A 104 -8.75 5.39 8.82
CA VAL A 104 -7.71 4.91 9.75
C VAL A 104 -6.97 6.11 10.34
N PRO A 105 -6.64 6.11 11.65
CA PRO A 105 -5.86 7.17 12.28
C PRO A 105 -4.52 7.42 11.58
N GLN A 106 -4.11 8.68 11.51
CA GLN A 106 -2.90 9.07 10.77
C GLN A 106 -1.64 8.39 11.29
N VAL A 107 -1.52 8.21 12.60
CA VAL A 107 -0.35 7.54 13.21
C VAL A 107 -0.26 6.08 12.76
N VAL A 108 -1.39 5.38 12.67
CA VAL A 108 -1.43 3.98 12.18
C VAL A 108 -1.06 3.91 10.69
N LYS A 109 -1.53 4.89 9.89
CA LYS A 109 -1.15 4.97 8.46
C LYS A 109 0.33 5.20 8.29
N GLN A 110 0.95 6.05 9.12
CA GLN A 110 2.40 6.29 9.07
C GLN A 110 3.18 5.03 9.36
N ASP A 111 2.81 4.26 10.39
CA ASP A 111 3.45 2.99 10.73
C ASP A 111 3.31 1.98 9.59
N TYR A 112 2.14 1.88 8.97
CA TYR A 112 1.89 1.02 7.83
C TYR A 112 2.70 1.43 6.60
N GLU A 113 2.74 2.72 6.26
CA GLU A 113 3.51 3.25 5.14
C GLU A 113 5.01 3.02 5.32
N GLU A 114 5.52 3.26 6.52
CA GLU A 114 6.92 3.00 6.86
C GLU A 114 7.24 1.50 6.76
N ALA A 115 6.35 0.63 7.28
CA ALA A 115 6.50 -0.81 7.16
C ALA A 115 6.59 -1.25 5.69
N CYS A 116 5.73 -0.72 4.82
CA CYS A 116 5.78 -0.99 3.39
C CYS A 116 7.10 -0.55 2.73
N LEU A 117 7.65 0.60 3.14
CA LEU A 117 8.88 1.15 2.59
C LEU A 117 10.11 0.31 2.92
N ILE A 118 10.17 -0.23 4.14
CA ILE A 118 11.37 -0.91 4.65
C ILE A 118 11.29 -2.44 4.59
N LYS A 119 10.19 -3.03 4.12
CA LYS A 119 9.95 -4.48 4.15
C LYS A 119 11.06 -5.31 3.51
N ASP A 120 11.61 -4.85 2.37
CA ASP A 120 12.69 -5.53 1.65
C ASP A 120 14.08 -5.18 2.21
N LEU A 121 14.20 -4.09 2.98
CA LEU A 121 15.46 -3.67 3.62
C LEU A 121 15.63 -4.29 5.00
N SER A 122 14.56 -4.37 5.76
CA SER A 122 14.54 -4.94 7.10
C SER A 122 13.17 -5.56 7.41
N PRO A 123 12.93 -6.82 7.00
CA PRO A 123 11.67 -7.51 7.28
C PRO A 123 11.29 -7.49 8.76
N LYS A 124 12.27 -7.67 9.65
CA LYS A 124 12.09 -7.62 11.11
C LYS A 124 11.59 -6.25 11.60
N ALA A 125 12.16 -5.15 11.12
CA ALA A 125 11.71 -3.82 11.50
C ALA A 125 10.31 -3.53 10.94
N SER A 126 10.04 -3.96 9.71
CA SER A 126 8.72 -3.86 9.09
C SER A 126 7.64 -4.64 9.88
N ALA A 127 7.92 -5.87 10.31
CA ALA A 127 7.01 -6.66 11.14
C ALA A 127 6.73 -5.97 12.49
N THR A 128 7.73 -5.29 13.08
CA THR A 128 7.55 -4.51 14.31
C THR A 128 6.60 -3.33 14.09
N LEU A 129 6.70 -2.65 12.96
CA LEU A 129 5.77 -1.56 12.59
C LEU A 129 4.36 -2.10 12.31
N CYS A 130 4.22 -3.23 11.62
CA CYS A 130 2.93 -3.89 11.44
C CYS A 130 2.25 -4.22 12.79
N ARG A 131 3.02 -4.72 13.76
CA ARG A 131 2.51 -4.98 15.12
C ARG A 131 2.06 -3.70 15.81
N ARG A 132 2.82 -2.60 15.69
CA ARG A 132 2.45 -1.29 16.25
C ARG A 132 1.20 -0.73 15.60
N ALA A 133 1.09 -0.86 14.27
CA ALA A 133 -0.09 -0.47 13.52
C ALA A 133 -1.33 -1.28 13.96
N LEU A 134 -1.22 -2.62 14.09
CA LEU A 134 -2.29 -3.47 14.62
C LEU A 134 -2.75 -2.99 16.00
N GLN A 135 -1.81 -2.74 16.91
CA GLN A 135 -2.14 -2.25 18.25
C GLN A 135 -2.88 -0.91 18.20
N GLY A 136 -2.44 0.00 17.32
CA GLY A 136 -3.11 1.27 17.06
C GLY A 136 -4.54 1.11 16.56
N MET A 137 -4.77 0.16 15.62
CA MET A 137 -6.10 -0.16 15.10
C MET A 137 -7.03 -0.73 16.18
N ILE A 138 -6.53 -1.65 17.02
CA ILE A 138 -7.30 -2.22 18.13
C ILE A 138 -7.73 -1.11 19.09
N ARG A 139 -6.80 -0.27 19.52
CA ARG A 139 -7.09 0.83 20.44
C ARG A 139 -8.09 1.83 19.89
N ASP A 140 -7.95 2.20 18.63
CA ASP A 140 -8.86 3.15 17.99
C ASP A 140 -10.25 2.54 17.71
N TYR A 141 -10.31 1.37 17.13
CA TYR A 141 -11.59 0.78 16.71
C TYR A 141 -12.42 0.26 17.88
N TRP A 142 -11.76 -0.47 18.80
CA TRP A 142 -12.41 -1.14 19.93
C TRP A 142 -12.40 -0.32 21.20
N GLN A 143 -11.67 0.81 21.22
CA GLN A 143 -11.51 1.68 22.40
C GLN A 143 -10.98 0.92 23.62
N VAL A 144 -10.02 0.03 23.38
CA VAL A 144 -9.38 -0.82 24.40
C VAL A 144 -7.93 -0.41 24.56
N ILE A 145 -7.51 -0.18 25.81
CA ILE A 145 -6.13 0.11 26.18
C ILE A 145 -5.73 -0.83 27.31
N LYS A 146 -4.75 -1.72 27.04
CA LYS A 146 -4.17 -2.63 28.01
C LYS A 146 -2.64 -2.53 28.00
N PRO A 147 -1.95 -3.02 29.02
CA PRO A 147 -0.48 -3.00 29.09
C PRO A 147 0.21 -3.67 27.91
N THR A 148 -0.37 -4.75 27.39
CA THR A 148 0.22 -5.55 26.31
C THR A 148 -0.77 -5.76 25.16
N LEU A 149 -0.25 -5.92 23.94
CA LEU A 149 -1.06 -6.29 22.77
C LEU A 149 -1.83 -7.60 23.00
N HIS A 150 -1.26 -8.55 23.75
CA HIS A 150 -1.92 -9.79 24.09
C HIS A 150 -3.21 -9.56 24.88
N GLU A 151 -3.13 -8.76 25.93
CA GLU A 151 -4.30 -8.43 26.76
C GLU A 151 -5.33 -7.59 26.00
N GLU A 152 -4.89 -6.74 25.04
CA GLU A 152 -5.80 -6.00 24.16
C GLU A 152 -6.55 -6.96 23.24
N LEU A 153 -5.86 -7.92 22.62
CA LEU A 153 -6.47 -8.96 21.79
C LEU A 153 -7.44 -9.83 22.59
N ASP A 154 -7.03 -10.33 23.74
CA ASP A 154 -7.92 -11.16 24.57
C ASP A 154 -9.21 -10.44 24.96
N SER A 155 -9.15 -9.13 25.20
CA SER A 155 -10.33 -8.33 25.56
C SER A 155 -11.36 -8.18 24.43
N ILE A 156 -10.95 -8.35 23.18
CA ILE A 156 -11.83 -8.27 22.01
C ILE A 156 -12.25 -9.64 21.46
N LYS A 157 -11.68 -10.73 21.96
CA LYS A 157 -11.88 -12.10 21.47
C LYS A 157 -13.35 -12.48 21.28
N ALA A 158 -14.20 -12.19 22.25
CA ALA A 158 -15.63 -12.52 22.20
C ALA A 158 -16.44 -11.62 21.24
N ARG A 159 -15.86 -10.55 20.74
CA ARG A 159 -16.51 -9.53 19.91
C ARG A 159 -15.97 -9.52 18.47
N CYS A 160 -14.92 -10.27 18.21
CA CYS A 160 -14.23 -10.35 16.93
C CYS A 160 -14.55 -11.68 16.23
N ASP A 161 -14.53 -11.69 14.91
CA ASP A 161 -14.58 -12.92 14.13
C ASP A 161 -13.44 -13.86 14.53
N HIS A 162 -13.72 -15.17 14.56
CA HIS A 162 -12.78 -16.19 15.03
C HIS A 162 -11.51 -16.25 14.17
N ASP A 163 -11.67 -16.25 12.85
CA ASP A 163 -10.54 -16.41 11.93
C ASP A 163 -9.69 -15.17 11.90
N LEU A 164 -10.34 -14.00 11.96
CA LEU A 164 -9.66 -12.71 12.06
C LEU A 164 -8.89 -12.59 13.39
N PHE A 165 -9.47 -13.07 14.49
CA PHE A 165 -8.78 -13.12 15.78
C PHE A 165 -7.54 -14.02 15.73
N ALA A 166 -7.67 -15.21 15.14
CA ALA A 166 -6.56 -16.16 14.99
C ALA A 166 -5.42 -15.54 14.14
N ALA A 167 -5.74 -14.83 13.05
CA ALA A 167 -4.77 -14.14 12.23
C ALA A 167 -4.03 -13.01 12.99
N MET A 168 -4.75 -12.21 13.77
CA MET A 168 -4.14 -11.18 14.63
C MET A 168 -3.24 -11.76 15.71
N MET A 169 -3.60 -12.90 16.28
CA MET A 169 -2.75 -13.62 17.24
C MET A 169 -1.46 -14.14 16.58
N GLY A 170 -1.53 -14.57 15.31
CA GLY A 170 -0.36 -14.95 14.51
C GLY A 170 0.61 -13.76 14.32
N LEU A 171 0.10 -12.60 13.93
CA LEU A 171 0.91 -11.39 13.78
C LEU A 171 1.60 -10.98 15.09
N LYS A 172 0.89 -11.08 16.21
CA LYS A 172 1.48 -10.84 17.54
C LYS A 172 2.73 -11.70 17.76
N GLY A 173 2.68 -12.97 17.36
CA GLY A 173 3.80 -13.91 17.50
C GLY A 173 5.03 -13.46 16.72
N VAL A 174 4.86 -13.13 15.44
CA VAL A 174 5.94 -12.74 14.53
C VAL A 174 6.64 -11.45 14.98
N GLY A 175 5.90 -10.39 15.32
CA GLY A 175 6.51 -9.12 15.75
C GLY A 175 7.16 -9.12 17.13
N ASN A 176 6.91 -10.14 17.97
CA ASN A 176 7.46 -10.19 19.34
C ASN A 176 8.91 -10.67 19.39
N ILE A 177 9.35 -11.35 18.35
CA ILE A 177 10.65 -12.03 18.29
C ILE A 177 11.82 -11.04 18.23
N GLY A 178 11.56 -9.79 17.78
CA GLY A 178 12.56 -8.75 17.67
C GLY A 178 12.57 -7.70 18.77
N ALA A 179 11.56 -7.65 19.65
CA ALA A 179 11.35 -6.53 20.55
C ALA A 179 11.91 -6.74 21.97
N HIS A 180 12.25 -7.97 22.37
CA HIS A 180 12.80 -8.28 23.69
C HIS A 180 14.01 -9.23 23.58
N PRO A 181 15.20 -8.67 23.24
CA PRO A 181 16.44 -9.46 23.21
C PRO A 181 16.88 -9.96 24.60
N GLU A 182 16.21 -9.51 25.64
CA GLU A 182 16.63 -9.75 27.03
C GLU A 182 16.39 -11.20 27.53
N LYS A 183 15.60 -12.01 26.81
CA LYS A 183 15.27 -13.35 27.26
C LYS A 183 16.06 -14.46 26.59
N ASP A 184 16.44 -14.36 25.35
CA ASP A 184 17.40 -15.26 24.70
C ASP A 184 17.78 -14.76 23.29
N ILE A 185 19.00 -14.30 23.16
CA ILE A 185 19.56 -13.84 21.87
C ILE A 185 19.61 -14.95 20.81
N ASN A 186 19.56 -16.21 21.24
CA ASN A 186 19.65 -17.38 20.38
C ASN A 186 18.28 -17.88 19.83
N LEU A 187 17.17 -17.27 20.30
CA LEU A 187 15.80 -17.61 19.88
C LEU A 187 15.18 -16.56 18.94
N ILE A 188 16.00 -15.83 18.21
CA ILE A 188 15.52 -14.89 17.18
C ILE A 188 15.11 -15.73 15.96
N VAL A 189 13.81 -15.92 15.78
CA VAL A 189 13.28 -16.40 14.52
C VAL A 189 13.29 -15.21 13.55
N ASP A 190 14.06 -15.34 12.46
CA ASP A 190 14.10 -14.31 11.43
C ASP A 190 12.75 -14.23 10.73
N VAL A 191 12.36 -13.01 10.36
CA VAL A 191 11.16 -12.74 9.58
C VAL A 191 11.57 -12.71 8.11
N GLU A 192 11.00 -13.60 7.31
CA GLU A 192 11.26 -13.67 5.87
C GLU A 192 10.45 -12.61 5.10
N GLU A 193 10.90 -12.28 3.87
CA GLU A 193 10.24 -11.25 3.04
C GLU A 193 8.75 -11.54 2.81
N GLY A 194 8.38 -12.77 2.46
CA GLY A 194 6.99 -13.17 2.20
C GLY A 194 6.07 -13.12 3.43
N GLU A 195 6.62 -13.19 4.64
CA GLU A 195 5.86 -13.09 5.87
C GLU A 195 5.39 -11.66 6.13
N VAL A 196 6.22 -10.67 5.81
CA VAL A 196 5.85 -9.26 5.96
C VAL A 196 4.70 -8.86 5.05
N GLU A 197 4.67 -9.33 3.79
CA GLU A 197 3.52 -9.11 2.90
C GLU A 197 2.22 -9.62 3.50
N THR A 198 2.26 -10.78 4.14
CA THR A 198 1.10 -11.38 4.82
C THR A 198 0.63 -10.52 6.00
N LEU A 199 1.57 -9.95 6.78
CA LEU A 199 1.24 -9.03 7.87
C LEU A 199 0.62 -7.73 7.36
N LEU A 200 1.18 -7.16 6.30
CA LEU A 200 0.64 -5.95 5.65
C LEU A 200 -0.76 -6.20 5.05
N GLU A 201 -1.00 -7.40 4.49
CA GLU A 201 -2.33 -7.75 3.98
C GLU A 201 -3.35 -7.87 5.10
N LEU A 202 -2.99 -8.45 6.26
CA LEU A 202 -3.88 -8.46 7.42
C LEU A 202 -4.32 -7.06 7.83
N LEU A 203 -3.40 -6.08 7.87
CA LEU A 203 -3.76 -4.70 8.19
C LEU A 203 -4.74 -4.10 7.15
N ARG A 204 -4.61 -4.46 5.88
CA ARG A 204 -5.57 -4.05 4.82
C ARG A 204 -6.94 -4.70 4.99
N ILE A 205 -6.99 -5.96 5.41
CA ILE A 205 -8.26 -6.64 5.74
C ILE A 205 -8.94 -5.92 6.90
N LEU A 206 -8.20 -5.61 7.97
CA LEU A 206 -8.73 -4.89 9.12
C LEU A 206 -9.24 -3.49 8.76
N ASP A 207 -8.55 -2.77 7.87
CA ASP A 207 -9.04 -1.48 7.36
C ASP A 207 -10.39 -1.64 6.66
N LYS A 208 -10.51 -2.60 5.76
CA LYS A 208 -11.77 -2.86 5.03
C LYS A 208 -12.91 -3.22 5.97
N GLU A 209 -12.68 -4.14 6.90
CA GLU A 209 -13.74 -4.67 7.76
C GLU A 209 -14.11 -3.72 8.90
N TRP A 210 -13.13 -3.05 9.49
CA TRP A 210 -13.42 -2.19 10.64
C TRP A 210 -13.75 -0.76 10.23
N TYR A 211 -12.93 -0.15 9.39
CA TYR A 211 -13.04 1.28 9.10
C TYR A 211 -13.94 1.56 7.89
N VAL A 212 -13.67 0.93 6.75
CA VAL A 212 -14.44 1.17 5.52
C VAL A 212 -15.87 0.68 5.68
N ALA A 213 -16.08 -0.53 6.23
CA ALA A 213 -17.43 -1.07 6.45
C ALA A 213 -18.23 -0.23 7.45
N ARG A 214 -17.59 0.23 8.54
CA ARG A 214 -18.23 1.14 9.52
C ARG A 214 -18.65 2.46 8.88
N ALA A 215 -17.77 3.09 8.09
CA ALA A 215 -18.06 4.33 7.40
C ALA A 215 -19.19 4.18 6.37
N SER A 216 -19.15 3.13 5.56
CA SER A 216 -20.19 2.82 4.57
C SER A 216 -21.54 2.59 5.24
N ARG A 217 -21.59 1.79 6.30
CA ARG A 217 -22.81 1.55 7.08
C ARG A 217 -23.37 2.86 7.66
N SER A 218 -22.50 3.68 8.26
CA SER A 218 -22.91 4.97 8.83
C SER A 218 -23.52 5.89 7.78
N SER A 219 -22.90 5.99 6.60
CA SER A 219 -23.39 6.78 5.48
C SER A 219 -24.77 6.28 4.99
N SER A 220 -24.93 4.96 4.84
CA SER A 220 -26.20 4.36 4.38
C SER A 220 -27.32 4.61 5.39
N LEU A 221 -27.05 4.46 6.69
CA LEU A 221 -28.04 4.73 7.74
C LEU A 221 -28.41 6.21 7.81
N ALA A 222 -27.45 7.12 7.63
CA ALA A 222 -27.72 8.57 7.55
C ALA A 222 -28.60 8.93 6.36
N ALA A 223 -28.38 8.30 5.20
CA ALA A 223 -29.23 8.50 4.02
C ALA A 223 -30.68 8.03 4.25
N VAL A 224 -30.87 6.86 4.89
CA VAL A 224 -32.20 6.35 5.24
C VAL A 224 -32.90 7.30 6.22
N LYS A 225 -32.20 7.80 7.25
CA LYS A 225 -32.73 8.75 8.20
C LYS A 225 -33.18 10.06 7.53
N SER A 226 -32.31 10.61 6.67
CA SER A 226 -32.63 11.83 5.90
C SER A 226 -33.86 11.63 5.01
N LEU A 227 -34.02 10.48 4.37
CA LEU A 227 -35.20 10.15 3.59
C LEU A 227 -36.46 10.12 4.46
N ALA A 228 -36.42 9.52 5.65
CA ALA A 228 -37.54 9.46 6.58
C ALA A 228 -37.94 10.87 7.07
N ASP A 229 -36.96 11.69 7.46
CA ASP A 229 -37.16 13.06 7.91
C ASP A 229 -37.80 13.94 6.81
N ASN A 230 -37.31 13.82 5.56
CA ASN A 230 -37.87 14.51 4.40
C ASN A 230 -39.33 14.10 4.13
N LYS A 231 -39.67 12.82 4.24
CA LYS A 231 -41.03 12.31 4.06
C LYS A 231 -41.96 12.78 5.21
N ALA A 232 -41.48 12.81 6.44
CA ALA A 232 -42.25 13.35 7.58
C ALA A 232 -42.53 14.84 7.41
N ALA A 233 -41.54 15.64 7.00
CA ALA A 233 -41.71 17.05 6.69
C ALA A 233 -42.74 17.29 5.57
N ALA A 234 -42.65 16.54 4.46
CA ALA A 234 -43.59 16.64 3.36
C ALA A 234 -45.03 16.29 3.81
N LYS A 235 -45.20 15.25 4.63
CA LYS A 235 -46.50 14.88 5.20
C LYS A 235 -47.08 15.99 6.10
N ALA A 236 -46.25 16.61 6.94
CA ALA A 236 -46.68 17.71 7.80
C ALA A 236 -47.16 18.91 6.99
N VAL A 237 -46.48 19.26 5.90
CA VAL A 237 -46.92 20.33 4.98
C VAL A 237 -48.29 20.01 4.33
N MET A 238 -48.47 18.76 3.87
CA MET A 238 -49.75 18.33 3.26
C MET A 238 -50.90 18.39 4.28
N VAL A 239 -50.69 17.97 5.53
CA VAL A 239 -51.68 18.03 6.60
C VAL A 239 -52.03 19.52 6.94
N ALA A 240 -51.03 20.39 7.03
CA ALA A 240 -51.27 21.82 7.26
C ALA A 240 -52.07 22.48 6.12
N ALA A 241 -51.76 22.11 4.87
CA ALA A 241 -52.50 22.60 3.70
C ALA A 241 -53.97 22.12 3.67
N SER A 242 -54.26 20.90 4.14
CA SER A 242 -55.61 20.34 4.17
C SER A 242 -56.50 20.96 5.27
N HIS A 243 -55.90 21.62 6.26
CA HIS A 243 -56.62 22.29 7.36
C HIS A 243 -56.66 23.81 7.20
N ALA A 244 -56.18 24.36 6.10
CA ALA A 244 -56.31 25.79 5.83
C ALA A 244 -57.78 26.14 5.53
N PRO A 245 -58.37 27.16 6.16
CA PRO A 245 -59.72 27.58 5.87
C PRO A 245 -59.84 28.06 4.42
N PRO A 246 -60.98 27.82 3.73
CA PRO A 246 -61.17 28.34 2.39
C PRO A 246 -61.04 29.86 2.39
N SER A 247 -60.21 30.37 1.47
CA SER A 247 -60.09 31.82 1.25
C SER A 247 -61.46 32.35 0.93
N ALA A 248 -61.98 33.30 1.79
CA ALA A 248 -63.25 33.95 1.56
C ALA A 248 -63.23 34.73 0.25
N PRO A 249 -64.38 34.79 -0.49
CA PRO A 249 -64.48 35.42 -1.80
C PRO A 249 -64.24 36.93 -1.76
#